data_27850244a722d1046307c7ce2c05b39f
#
_entry.id   27850244a722d1046307c7ce2c05b39f
#
_cell.length_a   1.000
_cell.length_b   1.000
_cell.length_c   1.000
_cell.angle_alpha   90.00
_cell.angle_beta   90.00
_cell.angle_gamma   90.00
#
_symmetry.space_group_name_H-M   'P 1'
#
loop_
_entity.id
_entity.type
_entity.pdbx_description
1 polymer ?
#
loop_
_entity_poly.entity_id
_entity_poly.type
_entity_poly.pdbx_seq_one_letter_code
_entity_poly.pdbx_strand_id
1 'polypeptide(L)'
;MDWKIELIPVPVTDVDRAKAFYEKVGFNADHDHRVHEGLRFVQLTPPGSACSIVLGDGITDKTPGTQEIQVVVADAEAARRQLLDAGVEASEVDVQPWGNFVYFGDPDGNRWSLQAIASRPNG
;
A
#
# COMPACT_ATOMS: atom_id res chain seq x y z
N MET A 1 -9.24 26.36 3.08
CA MET A 1 -8.48 25.38 3.90
C MET A 1 -7.99 24.24 3.01
N ASP A 2 -6.87 23.66 3.37
CA ASP A 2 -6.32 22.53 2.62
C ASP A 2 -6.95 21.22 3.09
N TRP A 3 -7.19 20.32 2.15
CA TRP A 3 -7.67 18.96 2.43
C TRP A 3 -6.55 17.99 2.05
N LYS A 4 -6.06 17.24 3.02
CA LYS A 4 -4.99 16.28 2.80
C LYS A 4 -5.48 14.90 3.21
N ILE A 5 -5.22 13.90 2.37
CA ILE A 5 -5.56 12.54 2.70
C ILE A 5 -4.59 12.05 3.76
N GLU A 6 -5.12 11.68 4.92
CA GLU A 6 -4.31 11.23 6.05
C GLU A 6 -4.18 9.71 6.07
N LEU A 7 -5.28 8.99 5.85
CA LEU A 7 -5.36 7.59 6.21
C LEU A 7 -6.36 6.86 5.31
N ILE A 8 -5.95 5.70 4.80
CA ILE A 8 -6.81 4.83 3.99
C ILE A 8 -6.92 3.49 4.68
N PRO A 9 -8.14 3.02 5.04
CA PRO A 9 -8.29 1.69 5.64
C PRO A 9 -8.09 0.60 4.59
N VAL A 10 -7.36 -0.44 4.98
CA VAL A 10 -7.13 -1.64 4.16
C VAL A 10 -7.73 -2.83 4.90
N PRO A 11 -8.78 -3.45 4.35
CA PRO A 11 -9.45 -4.56 5.02
C PRO A 11 -8.63 -5.84 4.87
N VAL A 12 -8.32 -6.48 6.01
CA VAL A 12 -7.50 -7.70 6.06
C VAL A 12 -8.12 -8.72 7.02
N THR A 13 -7.83 -10.01 6.80
CA THR A 13 -8.31 -11.09 7.67
C THR A 13 -7.37 -11.37 8.83
N ASP A 14 -6.06 -11.19 8.64
CA ASP A 14 -5.03 -11.48 9.64
C ASP A 14 -4.13 -10.26 9.76
N VAL A 15 -4.28 -9.52 10.85
CA VAL A 15 -3.59 -8.25 11.08
C VAL A 15 -2.08 -8.45 11.17
N ASP A 16 -1.63 -9.47 11.89
CA ASP A 16 -0.19 -9.71 12.06
C ASP A 16 0.47 -10.09 10.73
N ARG A 17 -0.19 -10.93 9.94
CA ARG A 17 0.29 -11.30 8.61
C ARG A 17 0.35 -10.10 7.68
N ALA A 18 -0.69 -9.28 7.67
CA ALA A 18 -0.75 -8.09 6.83
C ALA A 18 0.32 -7.07 7.24
N LYS A 19 0.49 -6.83 8.54
CA LYS A 19 1.52 -5.93 9.06
C LYS A 19 2.91 -6.39 8.61
N ALA A 20 3.21 -7.68 8.78
CA ALA A 20 4.50 -8.25 8.37
C ALA A 20 4.73 -8.10 6.86
N PHE A 21 3.69 -8.29 6.06
CA PHE A 21 3.77 -8.12 4.61
C PHE A 21 4.14 -6.68 4.23
N TYR A 22 3.45 -5.68 4.77
CA TYR A 22 3.70 -4.29 4.43
C TYR A 22 5.06 -3.81 4.95
N GLU A 23 5.51 -4.29 6.12
CA GLU A 23 6.87 -4.02 6.58
C GLU A 23 7.92 -4.62 5.64
N LYS A 24 7.68 -5.82 5.14
CA LYS A 24 8.56 -6.49 4.17
C LYS A 24 8.66 -5.69 2.86
N VAL A 25 7.55 -5.10 2.42
CA VAL A 25 7.52 -4.22 1.23
C VAL A 25 8.30 -2.93 1.48
N GLY A 26 8.47 -2.52 2.72
CA GLY A 26 9.24 -1.34 3.09
C GLY A 26 8.45 -0.24 3.78
N PHE A 27 7.19 -0.50 4.14
CA PHE A 27 6.39 0.48 4.86
C PHE A 27 6.85 0.58 6.31
N ASN A 28 6.82 1.79 6.86
CA ASN A 28 7.14 2.02 8.26
C ASN A 28 5.90 1.81 9.12
N ALA A 29 6.02 0.95 10.14
CA ALA A 29 4.96 0.73 11.11
C ALA A 29 5.01 1.83 12.18
N ASP A 30 4.20 2.87 12.00
CA ASP A 30 4.20 4.05 12.87
C ASP A 30 3.52 3.78 14.21
N HIS A 31 2.42 3.04 14.17
CA HIS A 31 1.61 2.76 15.37
C HIS A 31 1.04 1.35 15.29
N ASP A 32 0.94 0.72 16.45
CA ASP A 32 0.25 -0.56 16.63
C ASP A 32 -0.33 -0.57 18.04
N HIS A 33 -1.62 -0.30 18.16
CA HIS A 33 -2.30 -0.20 19.46
C HIS A 33 -3.49 -1.12 19.54
N ARG A 34 -3.49 -2.01 20.52
CA ARG A 34 -4.68 -2.73 20.94
C ARG A 34 -5.41 -1.86 21.96
N VAL A 35 -6.54 -1.26 21.52
CA VAL A 35 -7.35 -0.38 22.40
C VAL A 35 -8.16 -1.24 23.38
N HIS A 36 -8.82 -2.27 22.87
CA HIS A 36 -9.52 -3.28 23.64
C HIS A 36 -9.74 -4.52 22.75
N GLU A 37 -10.33 -5.58 23.29
CA GLU A 37 -10.71 -6.73 22.50
C GLU A 37 -11.68 -6.28 21.40
N GLY A 38 -11.38 -6.57 20.16
CA GLY A 38 -12.17 -6.13 19.01
C GLY A 38 -11.77 -4.80 18.38
N LEU A 39 -10.78 -4.09 18.97
CA LEU A 39 -10.27 -2.84 18.37
C LEU A 39 -8.75 -2.79 18.46
N ARG A 40 -8.10 -3.01 17.33
CA ARG A 40 -6.66 -2.86 17.15
C ARG A 40 -6.41 -1.92 15.98
N PHE A 41 -5.53 -0.97 16.17
CA PHE A 41 -5.19 0.07 15.19
C PHE A 41 -3.73 -0.11 14.81
N VAL A 42 -3.46 -0.39 13.52
CA VAL A 42 -2.10 -0.51 12.98
C VAL A 42 -1.96 0.47 11.83
N GLN A 43 -1.06 1.43 11.96
CA GLN A 43 -0.81 2.44 10.94
C GLN A 43 0.56 2.20 10.32
N LEU A 44 0.59 2.09 8.98
CA LEU A 44 1.83 1.92 8.22
C LEU A 44 1.91 2.99 7.14
N THR A 45 3.11 3.52 6.93
CA THR A 45 3.33 4.60 5.96
C THR A 45 4.36 4.18 4.93
N PRO A 46 4.02 4.26 3.63
CA PRO A 46 5.03 4.09 2.58
C PRO A 46 6.12 5.14 2.69
N PRO A 47 7.39 4.81 2.42
CA PRO A 47 8.46 5.82 2.45
C PRO A 47 8.14 7.01 1.54
N GLY A 48 8.30 8.22 2.07
CA GLY A 48 8.07 9.45 1.32
C GLY A 48 6.61 9.86 1.16
N SER A 49 5.67 9.09 1.69
CA SER A 49 4.24 9.41 1.60
C SER A 49 3.77 10.18 2.82
N ALA A 50 2.91 11.18 2.61
CA ALA A 50 2.22 11.86 3.70
C ALA A 50 0.95 11.11 4.12
N CYS A 51 0.42 10.26 3.24
CA CYS A 51 -0.76 9.46 3.51
C CYS A 51 -0.34 8.06 3.97
N SER A 52 -1.01 7.54 5.00
CA SER A 52 -0.76 6.22 5.56
C SER A 52 -1.90 5.27 5.24
N ILE A 53 -1.67 3.98 5.45
CA ILE A 53 -2.74 3.00 5.51
C ILE A 53 -2.98 2.60 6.96
N VAL A 54 -4.20 2.17 7.25
CA VAL A 54 -4.55 1.61 8.55
C VAL A 54 -5.19 0.24 8.34
N LEU A 55 -4.76 -0.71 9.15
CA LEU A 55 -5.38 -2.03 9.22
C LEU A 55 -5.54 -2.40 10.68
N GLY A 56 -6.34 -3.41 10.96
CA GLY A 56 -6.57 -3.80 12.34
C GLY A 56 -7.90 -4.51 12.51
N ASP A 57 -8.26 -4.70 13.78
CA ASP A 57 -9.57 -5.23 14.17
C ASP A 57 -10.51 -4.06 14.44
N GLY A 58 -11.73 -4.12 13.92
CA GLY A 58 -12.73 -3.08 14.16
C GLY A 58 -12.46 -1.76 13.46
N ILE A 59 -11.55 -1.74 12.48
CA ILE A 59 -11.17 -0.53 11.76
C ILE A 59 -12.13 -0.23 10.61
N THR A 60 -12.54 -1.25 9.88
CA THR A 60 -13.44 -1.12 8.74
C THR A 60 -14.28 -2.39 8.62
N ASP A 61 -15.50 -2.26 8.14
CA ASP A 61 -16.37 -3.39 7.81
C ASP A 61 -16.31 -3.76 6.32
N LYS A 62 -15.42 -3.13 5.58
CA LYS A 62 -15.20 -3.45 4.18
C LYS A 62 -14.65 -4.88 4.04
N THR A 63 -15.11 -5.59 3.01
CA THR A 63 -14.68 -6.97 2.77
C THR A 63 -13.17 -7.04 2.52
N PRO A 64 -12.43 -7.94 3.20
CA PRO A 64 -11.01 -8.11 2.93
C PRO A 64 -10.72 -8.40 1.47
N GLY A 65 -9.62 -7.84 0.96
CA GLY A 65 -9.19 -8.04 -0.42
C GLY A 65 -9.86 -7.12 -1.45
N THR A 66 -10.70 -6.19 -1.04
CA THR A 66 -11.45 -5.33 -1.97
C THR A 66 -10.87 -3.93 -2.14
N GLN A 67 -9.79 -3.59 -1.45
CA GLN A 67 -9.18 -2.27 -1.58
C GLN A 67 -8.22 -2.23 -2.78
N GLU A 68 -8.22 -1.08 -3.44
CA GLU A 68 -7.28 -0.79 -4.53
C GLU A 68 -6.64 0.56 -4.24
N ILE A 69 -5.30 0.61 -4.30
CA ILE A 69 -4.54 1.83 -4.03
C ILE A 69 -3.50 2.01 -5.13
N GLN A 70 -3.37 3.24 -5.62
CA GLN A 70 -2.36 3.59 -6.59
C GLN A 70 -1.38 4.58 -5.99
N VAL A 71 -0.09 4.31 -6.15
CA VAL A 71 0.98 5.17 -5.69
C VAL A 71 1.90 5.54 -6.85
N VAL A 72 2.62 6.63 -6.70
CA VAL A 72 3.61 7.08 -7.68
C VAL A 72 5.00 6.68 -7.21
N VAL A 73 5.79 6.13 -8.12
CA VAL A 73 7.20 5.80 -7.91
C VAL A 73 8.04 6.48 -8.97
N ALA A 74 9.32 6.63 -8.69
CA ALA A 74 10.24 7.28 -9.64
C ALA A 74 10.52 6.40 -10.85
N ASP A 75 10.60 5.08 -10.67
CA ASP A 75 11.04 4.12 -11.68
C ASP A 75 10.31 2.80 -11.45
N ALA A 76 9.49 2.39 -12.44
CA ALA A 76 8.67 1.19 -12.34
C ALA A 76 9.53 -0.08 -12.30
N GLU A 77 10.59 -0.15 -13.08
CA GLU A 77 11.48 -1.33 -13.12
C GLU A 77 12.22 -1.49 -11.79
N ALA A 78 12.69 -0.39 -11.21
CA ALA A 78 13.35 -0.42 -9.91
C ALA A 78 12.39 -0.84 -8.80
N ALA A 79 11.14 -0.35 -8.85
CA ALA A 79 10.11 -0.74 -7.89
C ALA A 79 9.77 -2.23 -8.00
N ARG A 80 9.66 -2.74 -9.24
CA ARG A 80 9.44 -4.17 -9.49
C ARG A 80 10.55 -5.01 -8.85
N ARG A 81 11.79 -4.62 -9.08
CA ARG A 81 12.96 -5.34 -8.53
C ARG A 81 12.94 -5.33 -7.01
N GLN A 82 12.59 -4.21 -6.40
CA GLN A 82 12.47 -4.10 -4.95
C GLN A 82 11.44 -5.09 -4.40
N LEU A 83 10.29 -5.20 -5.06
CA LEU A 83 9.25 -6.16 -4.66
C LEU A 83 9.74 -7.60 -4.79
N LEU A 84 10.34 -7.95 -5.92
CA LEU A 84 10.87 -9.30 -6.14
C LEU A 84 11.97 -9.66 -5.14
N ASP A 85 12.88 -8.73 -4.85
CA ASP A 85 13.94 -8.94 -3.87
C ASP A 85 13.40 -9.15 -2.46
N ALA A 86 12.24 -8.56 -2.16
CA ALA A 86 11.55 -8.77 -0.88
C ALA A 86 10.73 -10.06 -0.85
N GLY A 87 10.73 -10.83 -1.94
CA GLY A 87 9.95 -12.07 -2.03
C GLY A 87 8.47 -11.84 -2.32
N VAL A 88 8.11 -10.70 -2.88
CA VAL A 88 6.74 -10.35 -3.22
C VAL A 88 6.55 -10.52 -4.72
N GLU A 89 5.49 -11.24 -5.10
CA GLU A 89 5.14 -11.35 -6.51
C GLU A 89 4.75 -9.98 -7.07
N ALA A 90 5.29 -9.66 -8.24
CA ALA A 90 5.00 -8.41 -8.91
C ALA A 90 4.83 -8.68 -10.41
N SER A 91 3.93 -7.94 -11.04
CA SER A 91 3.74 -8.02 -12.48
C SER A 91 4.98 -7.57 -13.24
N GLU A 92 5.07 -7.90 -14.50
CA GLU A 92 5.98 -7.23 -15.41
C GLU A 92 5.55 -5.76 -15.57
N VAL A 93 6.45 -4.92 -16.05
CA VAL A 93 6.12 -3.52 -16.29
C VAL A 93 5.08 -3.42 -17.40
N ASP A 94 3.98 -2.79 -17.09
CA ASP A 94 2.88 -2.52 -18.02
C ASP A 94 3.05 -1.10 -18.57
N VAL A 95 3.43 -0.99 -19.83
CA VAL A 95 3.71 0.29 -20.48
C VAL A 95 2.43 0.87 -21.07
N GLN A 96 2.05 2.06 -20.58
CA GLN A 96 0.87 2.77 -21.01
C GLN A 96 1.23 4.19 -21.45
N PRO A 97 0.39 4.85 -22.27
CA PRO A 97 0.69 6.24 -22.68
C PRO A 97 0.85 7.23 -21.52
N TRP A 98 0.18 6.98 -20.39
CA TRP A 98 0.20 7.86 -19.22
C TRP A 98 1.21 7.46 -18.16
N GLY A 99 1.99 6.39 -18.39
CA GLY A 99 3.02 5.95 -17.47
C GLY A 99 3.25 4.46 -17.50
N ASN A 100 4.25 4.03 -16.77
CA ASN A 100 4.58 2.62 -16.63
C ASN A 100 4.09 2.11 -15.28
N PHE A 101 3.50 0.94 -15.26
CA PHE A 101 2.84 0.39 -14.08
C PHE A 101 3.43 -0.95 -13.67
N VAL A 102 3.46 -1.20 -12.37
CA VAL A 102 3.72 -2.51 -11.78
C VAL A 102 2.62 -2.78 -10.76
N TYR A 103 2.12 -4.00 -10.73
CA TYR A 103 1.01 -4.38 -9.87
C TYR A 103 1.43 -5.46 -8.89
N PHE A 104 0.93 -5.37 -7.65
CA PHE A 104 1.08 -6.43 -6.66
C PHE A 104 -0.14 -6.47 -5.76
N GLY A 105 -0.28 -7.56 -4.99
CA GLY A 105 -1.35 -7.73 -4.03
C GLY A 105 -0.82 -8.11 -2.67
N ASP A 106 -1.56 -7.75 -1.63
CA ASP A 106 -1.28 -8.22 -0.29
C ASP A 106 -1.84 -9.65 -0.08
N PRO A 107 -1.61 -10.29 1.09
CA PRO A 107 -2.08 -11.66 1.31
C PRO A 107 -3.59 -11.87 1.18
N ASP A 108 -4.38 -10.82 1.38
CA ASP A 108 -5.84 -10.89 1.22
C ASP A 108 -6.32 -10.57 -0.19
N GLY A 109 -5.41 -10.12 -1.07
CA GLY A 109 -5.77 -9.72 -2.43
C GLY A 109 -6.10 -8.24 -2.59
N ASN A 110 -5.87 -7.40 -1.58
CA ASN A 110 -5.92 -5.95 -1.78
C ASN A 110 -4.84 -5.56 -2.79
N ARG A 111 -5.20 -4.74 -3.78
CA ARG A 111 -4.35 -4.52 -4.95
C ARG A 111 -3.70 -3.16 -4.94
N TRP A 112 -2.43 -3.15 -5.35
CA TRP A 112 -1.62 -1.96 -5.44
C TRP A 112 -1.13 -1.77 -6.86
N SER A 113 -1.18 -0.52 -7.33
CA SER A 113 -0.59 -0.11 -8.60
C SER A 113 0.54 0.87 -8.31
N LEU A 114 1.73 0.58 -8.83
CA LEU A 114 2.87 1.47 -8.75
C LEU A 114 3.05 2.13 -10.11
N GLN A 115 2.89 3.44 -10.17
CA GLN A 115 2.94 4.19 -11.43
C GLN A 115 4.17 5.09 -11.47
N ALA A 116 5.01 4.90 -12.49
CA ALA A 116 6.00 5.90 -12.88
C ALA A 116 5.35 6.78 -13.95
N ILE A 117 5.07 8.04 -13.59
CA ILE A 117 4.36 8.95 -14.48
C ILE A 117 5.27 9.37 -15.63
N ALA A 118 4.78 9.28 -16.86
CA ALA A 118 5.57 9.56 -18.06
C ALA A 118 6.08 11.00 -18.07
N SER A 119 5.19 11.95 -17.95
CA SER A 119 5.53 13.36 -17.72
C SER A 119 4.25 14.10 -17.37
N ARG A 120 4.39 15.13 -16.54
CA ARG A 120 3.27 15.99 -16.19
C ARG A 120 3.42 17.33 -16.88
N PRO A 121 2.41 17.79 -17.64
CA PRO A 121 2.40 19.17 -18.07
C PRO A 121 2.43 20.08 -16.84
N ASN A 122 3.29 21.08 -16.86
CA ASN A 122 3.39 22.08 -15.78
C ASN A 122 3.79 21.49 -14.42
N GLY A 123 4.49 20.40 -14.41
CA GLY A 123 4.81 19.83 -13.11
C GLY A 123 5.84 19.19 -12.70
#